data_44454b06e3e7dc131667709e4eb25e52
#
_entry.id   44454b06e3e7dc131667709e4eb25e52
#
_cell.length_a   1.000
_cell.length_b   1.000
_cell.length_c   1.000
_cell.angle_alpha   90.00
_cell.angle_beta   90.00
_cell.angle_gamma   90.00
#
_symmetry.space_group_name_H-M   'P 1'
#
loop_
_entity.id
_entity.type
_entity.pdbx_description
1 polymer ?
#
loop_
_entity_poly.entity_id
_entity_poly.type
_entity_poly.pdbx_seq_one_letter_code
_entity_poly.pdbx_strand_id
1 'polypeptide(L)'
;MKQCSLGRTGLQISELVFGGGFVGGILLHASDETRRDAIQLAIQAGINWIDTAASYGNGQSEEVVGGLLSDLPDNERPQVSTKFRVDPKGDDYTGQIRRSLDQSLRRLQMTSVPLVQLHNQLGSGDQQLPLN
;
A
#
# COMPACT_ATOMS: atom_id res chain seq x y z
N MET A 1 -12.80 14.01 8.61
CA MET A 1 -12.07 13.16 9.58
C MET A 1 -10.86 13.91 10.08
N LYS A 2 -10.44 13.69 11.33
CA LYS A 2 -9.22 14.32 11.87
C LYS A 2 -7.98 13.72 11.19
N GLN A 3 -6.97 14.56 10.99
CA GLN A 3 -5.67 14.16 10.44
C GLN A 3 -4.58 14.28 11.49
N CYS A 4 -3.55 13.49 11.37
CA CYS A 4 -2.37 13.52 12.23
C CYS A 4 -1.09 13.41 11.40
N SER A 5 0.02 13.90 11.96
CA SER A 5 1.33 13.77 11.31
C SER A 5 1.86 12.35 11.42
N LEU A 6 2.30 11.76 10.32
CA LEU A 6 2.95 10.47 10.31
C LEU A 6 4.41 10.60 10.79
N GLY A 7 4.61 10.57 12.09
CA GLY A 7 5.93 10.72 12.70
C GLY A 7 6.62 12.01 12.26
N ARG A 8 7.85 11.87 11.72
CA ARG A 8 8.69 13.00 11.23
C ARG A 8 8.74 13.10 9.71
N THR A 9 7.83 12.42 9.01
CA THR A 9 7.85 12.35 7.54
C THR A 9 7.31 13.61 6.87
N GLY A 10 6.59 14.48 7.60
CA GLY A 10 5.84 15.62 7.03
C GLY A 10 4.50 15.22 6.41
N LEU A 11 4.19 13.93 6.32
CA LEU A 11 2.93 13.45 5.75
C LEU A 11 1.78 13.63 6.75
N GLN A 12 0.62 14.07 6.26
CA GLN A 12 -0.62 14.17 7.03
C GLN A 12 -1.53 13.01 6.62
N ILE A 13 -1.91 12.18 7.57
CA ILE A 13 -2.79 11.04 7.34
C ILE A 13 -4.05 11.14 8.21
N SER A 14 -5.16 10.61 7.71
CA SER A 14 -6.37 10.45 8.49
C SER A 14 -6.17 9.46 9.64
N GLU A 15 -6.87 9.65 10.75
CA GLU A 15 -6.81 8.74 11.92
C GLU A 15 -7.20 7.30 11.58
N LEU A 16 -8.00 7.11 10.53
CA LEU A 16 -8.31 5.82 9.95
C LEU A 16 -7.69 5.73 8.56
N VAL A 17 -7.17 4.54 8.24
CA VAL A 17 -6.57 4.19 6.96
C VAL A 17 -7.39 3.09 6.31
N PHE A 18 -7.63 3.17 5.00
CA PHE A 18 -8.32 2.11 4.27
C PHE A 18 -7.34 0.95 4.02
N GLY A 19 -7.60 -0.21 4.61
CA GLY A 19 -6.76 -1.40 4.48
C GLY A 19 -7.14 -2.25 3.27
N GLY A 20 -6.18 -2.48 2.38
CA GLY A 20 -6.33 -3.33 1.19
C GLY A 20 -6.05 -4.82 1.42
N GLY A 21 -5.80 -5.24 2.67
CA GLY A 21 -5.41 -6.61 3.01
C GLY A 21 -6.57 -7.60 3.09
N PHE A 22 -6.21 -8.85 3.48
CA PHE A 22 -7.14 -9.96 3.58
C PHE A 22 -8.21 -9.77 4.68
N VAL A 23 -7.85 -9.13 5.78
CA VAL A 23 -8.79 -8.83 6.86
C VAL A 23 -9.75 -7.73 6.38
N GLY A 24 -11.01 -8.08 6.21
CA GLY A 24 -12.02 -7.23 5.57
C GLY A 24 -12.22 -7.51 4.08
N GLY A 25 -11.20 -7.95 3.36
CA GLY A 25 -11.26 -8.56 2.02
C GLY A 25 -11.99 -7.83 0.90
N ILE A 26 -12.47 -6.60 1.11
CA ILE A 26 -13.30 -5.88 0.13
C ILE A 26 -12.57 -5.77 -1.22
N LEU A 27 -11.30 -5.34 -1.22
CA LEU A 27 -10.53 -5.19 -2.46
C LEU A 27 -10.23 -6.53 -3.15
N LEU A 28 -10.22 -7.63 -2.41
CA LEU A 28 -9.88 -8.95 -2.96
C LEU A 28 -11.10 -9.76 -3.40
N HIS A 29 -12.23 -9.63 -2.72
CA HIS A 29 -13.34 -10.59 -2.86
C HIS A 29 -14.67 -9.97 -3.23
N ALA A 30 -14.85 -8.66 -3.09
CA ALA A 30 -16.11 -8.00 -3.43
C ALA A 30 -16.24 -7.76 -4.95
N SER A 31 -17.46 -7.43 -5.37
CA SER A 31 -17.72 -6.97 -6.74
C SER A 31 -17.06 -5.62 -7.00
N ASP A 32 -16.87 -5.27 -8.27
CA ASP A 32 -16.29 -3.97 -8.65
C ASP A 32 -17.15 -2.79 -8.22
N GLU A 33 -18.46 -2.95 -8.20
CA GLU A 33 -19.41 -1.97 -7.66
C GLU A 33 -19.17 -1.74 -6.17
N THR A 34 -19.14 -2.82 -5.37
CA THR A 34 -18.87 -2.73 -3.92
C THR A 34 -17.50 -2.13 -3.61
N ARG A 35 -16.48 -2.44 -4.41
CA ARG A 35 -15.13 -1.85 -4.28
C ARG A 35 -15.16 -0.35 -4.51
N ARG A 36 -15.84 0.11 -5.58
CA ARG A 36 -16.01 1.53 -5.88
C ARG A 36 -16.73 2.25 -4.75
N ASP A 37 -17.88 1.73 -4.33
CA ASP A 37 -18.68 2.33 -3.26
C ASP A 37 -17.91 2.44 -1.97
N ALA A 38 -17.15 1.40 -1.59
CA ALA A 38 -16.34 1.39 -0.38
C ALA A 38 -15.23 2.46 -0.42
N ILE A 39 -14.53 2.62 -1.53
CA ILE A 39 -13.50 3.65 -1.70
C ILE A 39 -14.13 5.06 -1.69
N GLN A 40 -15.25 5.26 -2.39
CA GLN A 40 -15.95 6.55 -2.41
C GLN A 40 -16.44 6.95 -1.01
N LEU A 41 -17.05 6.03 -0.27
CA LEU A 41 -17.48 6.27 1.10
C LEU A 41 -16.30 6.60 2.02
N ALA A 42 -15.18 5.91 1.86
CA ALA A 42 -13.96 6.18 2.62
C ALA A 42 -13.44 7.61 2.36
N ILE A 43 -13.35 8.02 1.10
CA ILE A 43 -12.93 9.36 0.70
C ILE A 43 -13.90 10.43 1.25
N GLN A 44 -15.20 10.22 1.08
CA GLN A 44 -16.24 11.13 1.60
C GLN A 44 -16.20 11.26 3.13
N ALA A 45 -15.84 10.19 3.84
CA ALA A 45 -15.63 10.21 5.29
C ALA A 45 -14.32 10.92 5.69
N GLY A 46 -13.48 11.33 4.74
CA GLY A 46 -12.23 12.03 4.94
C GLY A 46 -11.03 11.12 5.17
N ILE A 47 -11.11 9.83 4.78
CA ILE A 47 -9.94 8.95 4.69
C ILE A 47 -9.12 9.38 3.49
N ASN A 48 -7.85 9.75 3.74
CA ASN A 48 -6.91 10.22 2.71
C ASN A 48 -5.75 9.25 2.46
N TRP A 49 -5.84 8.02 2.99
CA TRP A 49 -4.78 7.04 2.89
C TRP A 49 -5.30 5.61 2.68
N ILE A 50 -4.69 4.91 1.72
CA ILE A 50 -4.91 3.48 1.46
C ILE A 50 -3.61 2.74 1.72
N ASP A 51 -3.67 1.66 2.51
CA ASP A 51 -2.53 0.79 2.78
C ASP A 51 -2.69 -0.55 2.09
N THR A 52 -1.82 -0.87 1.15
CA THR A 52 -1.79 -2.13 0.42
C THR A 52 -0.42 -2.81 0.51
N ALA A 53 -0.23 -3.92 -0.20
CA ALA A 53 1.03 -4.64 -0.29
C ALA A 53 1.11 -5.50 -1.55
N ALA A 54 2.32 -5.70 -2.06
CA ALA A 54 2.60 -6.63 -3.17
C ALA A 54 2.13 -8.07 -2.89
N SER A 55 2.09 -8.48 -1.62
CA SER A 55 1.64 -9.81 -1.22
C SER A 55 0.12 -9.97 -1.07
N TYR A 56 -0.66 -8.87 -1.05
CA TYR A 56 -2.11 -8.97 -0.88
C TYR A 56 -2.78 -9.45 -2.17
N GLY A 57 -3.29 -10.69 -2.14
CA GLY A 57 -3.83 -11.33 -3.33
C GLY A 57 -2.81 -11.46 -4.46
N ASN A 58 -1.51 -11.59 -4.12
CA ASN A 58 -0.42 -11.66 -5.10
C ASN A 58 -0.41 -10.47 -6.10
N GLY A 59 -0.60 -9.27 -5.58
CA GLY A 59 -0.67 -8.02 -6.34
C GLY A 59 -2.07 -7.56 -6.72
N GLN A 60 -3.09 -8.40 -6.59
CA GLN A 60 -4.47 -8.06 -6.94
C GLN A 60 -4.98 -6.81 -6.21
N SER A 61 -4.64 -6.65 -4.92
CA SER A 61 -5.04 -5.46 -4.17
C SER A 61 -4.44 -4.18 -4.77
N GLU A 62 -3.18 -4.21 -5.19
CA GLU A 62 -2.54 -3.07 -5.86
C GLU A 62 -3.18 -2.77 -7.22
N GLU A 63 -3.52 -3.80 -8.01
CA GLU A 63 -4.21 -3.62 -9.31
C GLU A 63 -5.60 -2.99 -9.14
N VAL A 64 -6.37 -3.47 -8.16
CA VAL A 64 -7.68 -2.92 -7.84
C VAL A 64 -7.58 -1.47 -7.37
N VAL A 65 -6.65 -1.16 -6.46
CA VAL A 65 -6.41 0.21 -6.00
C VAL A 65 -6.03 1.10 -7.17
N GLY A 66 -5.08 0.67 -8.01
CA GLY A 66 -4.63 1.42 -9.19
C GLY A 66 -5.78 1.75 -10.14
N GLY A 67 -6.61 0.75 -10.47
CA GLY A 67 -7.78 0.93 -11.34
C GLY A 67 -8.80 1.90 -10.74
N LEU A 68 -9.16 1.74 -9.46
CA LEU A 68 -10.14 2.59 -8.80
C LEU A 68 -9.68 4.05 -8.67
N LEU A 69 -8.39 4.27 -8.40
CA LEU A 69 -7.85 5.62 -8.24
C LEU A 69 -7.58 6.30 -9.59
N SER A 70 -7.33 5.55 -10.66
CA SER A 70 -7.17 6.13 -12.00
C SER A 70 -8.44 6.82 -12.51
N ASP A 71 -9.61 6.37 -12.06
CA ASP A 71 -10.90 6.96 -12.40
C ASP A 71 -11.18 8.28 -11.65
N LEU A 72 -10.38 8.62 -10.63
CA LEU A 72 -10.55 9.83 -9.84
C LEU A 72 -9.65 10.98 -10.31
N PRO A 73 -10.08 12.24 -10.18
CA PRO A 73 -9.20 13.39 -10.35
C PRO A 73 -8.00 13.33 -9.38
N ASP A 74 -6.83 13.77 -9.81
CA ASP A 74 -5.59 13.68 -9.02
C ASP A 74 -5.69 14.31 -7.63
N ASN A 75 -6.41 15.44 -7.51
CA ASN A 75 -6.61 16.17 -6.25
C ASN A 75 -7.60 15.48 -5.29
N GLU A 76 -8.32 14.46 -5.74
CA GLU A 76 -9.28 13.69 -4.93
C GLU A 76 -8.71 12.31 -4.54
N ARG A 77 -7.57 11.90 -5.11
CA ARG A 77 -6.97 10.61 -4.84
C ARG A 77 -6.37 10.53 -3.44
N PRO A 78 -6.74 9.52 -2.63
CA PRO A 78 -6.01 9.20 -1.42
C PRO A 78 -4.54 8.88 -1.73
N GLN A 79 -3.66 9.14 -0.78
CA GLN A 79 -2.29 8.66 -0.83
C GLN A 79 -2.26 7.14 -0.63
N VAL A 80 -1.25 6.49 -1.20
CA VAL A 80 -1.13 5.03 -1.15
C VAL A 80 0.20 4.64 -0.52
N SER A 81 0.18 3.73 0.45
CA SER A 81 1.37 2.99 0.87
C SER A 81 1.33 1.55 0.37
N THR A 82 2.49 1.02 0.02
CA THR A 82 2.65 -0.39 -0.31
C THR A 82 3.82 -1.00 0.44
N LYS A 83 3.98 -2.33 0.32
CA LYS A 83 4.98 -3.07 1.07
C LYS A 83 5.68 -4.07 0.15
N PHE A 84 6.96 -4.28 0.41
CA PHE A 84 7.79 -5.27 -0.28
C PHE A 84 8.32 -6.32 0.71
N ARG A 85 8.74 -7.46 0.17
CA ARG A 85 9.51 -8.46 0.91
C ARG A 85 10.86 -8.66 0.23
N VAL A 86 11.84 -9.02 1.04
CA VAL A 86 13.15 -9.49 0.57
C VAL A 86 13.35 -10.95 0.98
N ASP A 87 14.03 -11.72 0.15
CA ASP A 87 14.52 -13.04 0.53
C ASP A 87 15.79 -12.84 1.40
N PRO A 88 15.75 -13.18 2.69
CA PRO A 88 16.89 -12.98 3.58
C PRO A 88 18.09 -13.87 3.24
N LYS A 89 17.92 -14.87 2.38
CA LYS A 89 19.00 -15.74 1.88
C LYS A 89 19.61 -15.22 0.58
N GLY A 90 19.02 -14.19 -0.03
CA GLY A 90 19.53 -13.55 -1.22
C GLY A 90 20.62 -12.54 -0.86
N ASP A 91 21.50 -12.24 -1.82
CA ASP A 91 22.63 -11.31 -1.69
C ASP A 91 22.38 -9.94 -2.35
N ASP A 92 21.38 -9.84 -3.26
CA ASP A 92 21.01 -8.60 -3.97
C ASP A 92 19.73 -7.97 -3.40
N TYR A 93 19.80 -7.44 -2.18
CA TYR A 93 18.64 -6.77 -1.57
C TYR A 93 18.19 -5.53 -2.33
N THR A 94 19.13 -4.73 -2.83
CA THR A 94 18.81 -3.53 -3.61
C THR A 94 18.03 -3.86 -4.88
N GLY A 95 18.46 -4.88 -5.61
CA GLY A 95 17.76 -5.34 -6.80
C GLY A 95 16.39 -5.95 -6.49
N GLN A 96 16.26 -6.69 -5.38
CA GLN A 96 14.96 -7.24 -4.94
C GLN A 96 13.97 -6.11 -4.63
N ILE A 97 14.40 -5.09 -3.87
CA ILE A 97 13.56 -3.95 -3.51
C ILE A 97 13.13 -3.18 -4.77
N ARG A 98 14.07 -2.85 -5.67
CA ARG A 98 13.77 -2.13 -6.91
C ARG A 98 12.76 -2.89 -7.77
N ARG A 99 13.01 -4.16 -8.03
CA ARG A 99 12.08 -5.00 -8.83
C ARG A 99 10.69 -5.07 -8.21
N SER A 100 10.60 -5.26 -6.88
CA SER A 100 9.32 -5.29 -6.18
C SER A 100 8.58 -3.96 -6.28
N LEU A 101 9.28 -2.84 -6.06
CA LEU A 101 8.70 -1.50 -6.15
C LEU A 101 8.24 -1.17 -7.57
N ASP A 102 9.05 -1.45 -8.58
CA ASP A 102 8.69 -1.23 -10.00
C ASP A 102 7.42 -2.00 -10.38
N GLN A 103 7.28 -3.25 -9.91
CA GLN A 103 6.08 -4.04 -10.13
C GLN A 103 4.86 -3.45 -9.40
N SER A 104 5.03 -3.02 -8.14
CA SER A 104 3.97 -2.36 -7.37
C SER A 104 3.49 -1.08 -8.04
N LEU A 105 4.40 -0.21 -8.48
CA LEU A 105 4.06 1.03 -9.17
C LEU A 105 3.30 0.78 -10.47
N ARG A 106 3.68 -0.25 -11.24
CA ARG A 106 2.93 -0.65 -12.46
C ARG A 106 1.51 -1.09 -12.12
N ARG A 107 1.32 -1.97 -11.11
CA ARG A 107 -0.02 -2.42 -10.69
C ARG A 107 -0.87 -1.29 -10.15
N LEU A 108 -0.27 -0.39 -9.36
CA LEU A 108 -0.91 0.81 -8.84
C LEU A 108 -1.19 1.87 -9.90
N GLN A 109 -0.62 1.76 -11.11
CA GLN A 109 -0.67 2.78 -12.17
C GLN A 109 -0.16 4.15 -11.71
N MET A 110 0.90 4.13 -10.86
CA MET A 110 1.49 5.32 -10.24
C MET A 110 2.97 5.43 -10.60
N THR A 111 3.49 6.64 -10.60
CA THR A 111 4.93 6.92 -10.80
C THR A 111 5.71 6.92 -9.49
N SER A 112 5.02 7.12 -8.37
CA SER A 112 5.60 7.11 -7.02
C SER A 112 4.54 6.84 -5.96
N VAL A 113 4.98 6.40 -4.79
CA VAL A 113 4.15 6.32 -3.57
C VAL A 113 4.87 7.02 -2.42
N PRO A 114 4.15 7.70 -1.52
CA PRO A 114 4.76 8.47 -0.42
C PRO A 114 5.40 7.58 0.65
N LEU A 115 5.01 6.31 0.75
CA LEU A 115 5.51 5.38 1.76
C LEU A 115 5.62 3.96 1.20
N VAL A 116 6.80 3.37 1.42
CA VAL A 116 7.07 1.95 1.15
C VAL A 116 7.58 1.27 2.42
N GLN A 117 7.05 0.09 2.75
CA GLN A 117 7.34 -0.59 4.01
C GLN A 117 7.94 -1.97 3.77
N LEU A 118 8.88 -2.38 4.63
CA LEU A 118 9.37 -3.75 4.68
C LEU A 118 8.30 -4.67 5.31
N HIS A 119 7.94 -5.74 4.62
CA HIS A 119 6.88 -6.67 5.03
C HIS A 119 7.42 -8.04 5.52
N ASN A 120 8.69 -8.09 5.85
CA ASN A 120 9.28 -9.28 6.46
C ASN A 120 8.95 -9.34 7.95
N GLN A 121 8.85 -10.57 8.48
CA GLN A 121 8.82 -10.76 9.91
C GLN A 121 10.23 -10.46 10.46
N LEU A 122 10.29 -9.66 11.51
CA LEU A 122 11.52 -9.46 12.28
C LEU A 122 11.65 -10.63 13.24
N GLY A 123 12.65 -11.49 13.02
CA GLY A 123 12.96 -12.61 13.92
C GLY A 123 13.69 -12.13 15.17
N SER A 124 13.63 -12.91 16.24
CA SER A 124 14.45 -12.70 17.43
C SER A 124 15.92 -13.09 17.14
N GLY A 125 16.81 -12.13 17.10
CA GLY A 125 18.26 -12.27 17.28
C GLY A 125 19.09 -12.80 16.11
N ASP A 126 18.75 -13.92 15.51
CA ASP A 126 19.63 -14.62 14.57
C ASP A 126 19.31 -14.41 13.08
N GLN A 127 18.26 -13.67 12.78
CA GLN A 127 17.82 -13.36 11.41
C GLN A 127 17.70 -11.85 11.14
N GLN A 128 18.48 -11.03 11.81
CA GLN A 128 18.50 -9.60 11.53
C GLN A 128 19.12 -9.39 10.15
N LEU A 129 18.37 -8.72 9.25
CA LEU A 129 18.96 -8.14 8.06
C LEU A 129 20.03 -7.15 8.52
N PRO A 130 21.27 -7.23 7.99
CA PRO A 130 22.28 -6.25 8.32
C PRO A 130 21.79 -4.86 7.91
N LEU A 131 21.63 -3.98 8.89
CA LEU A 131 21.40 -2.57 8.66
C LEU A 131 22.78 -1.95 8.34
N ASN A 132 23.11 -1.84 7.08
CA ASN A 132 24.24 -1.05 6.59
C ASN A 132 23.75 0.33 6.18
#